data_bd7b753f72569049eea33737dc29671f
#
_entry.id   bd7b753f72569049eea33737dc29671f
#
_cell.length_a   1.000
_cell.length_b   1.000
_cell.length_c   1.000
_cell.angle_alpha   90.00
_cell.angle_beta   90.00
_cell.angle_gamma   90.00
#
_symmetry.space_group_name_H-M   'P 1'
#
loop_
_entity.id
_entity.type
_entity.pdbx_description
1 polymer ?
#
loop_
_entity_poly.entity_id
_entity_poly.type
_entity_poly.pdbx_seq_one_letter_code
_entity_poly.pdbx_strand_id
1 'polypeptide(L)' 'MLYNFRDVKLLKDILRNPEEGIGKPERLKFQLTGCLSRRINDEHRLVYRVEKDVIIVVSCRYHY' A
#
# COMPACT_ATOMS: atom_id res chain seq x y z
N MET A 1 -8.19 13.42 -7.13
CA MET A 1 -8.37 12.65 -5.87
C MET A 1 -7.76 13.38 -4.69
N LEU A 2 -8.45 13.39 -3.59
CA LEU A 2 -7.95 14.03 -2.38
C LEU A 2 -7.42 12.97 -1.43
N TYR A 3 -6.22 13.21 -0.90
CA TYR A 3 -5.64 12.33 0.10
C TYR A 3 -5.87 12.95 1.47
N ASN A 4 -6.36 12.16 2.41
CA ASN A 4 -6.50 12.64 3.76
C ASN A 4 -5.19 12.42 4.52
N PHE A 5 -5.14 12.92 5.74
CA PHE A 5 -3.94 12.84 6.57
C PHE A 5 -3.48 11.40 6.79
N ARG A 6 -4.42 10.48 6.94
CA ARG A 6 -4.09 9.08 7.16
C ARG A 6 -3.37 8.47 5.96
N ASP A 7 -3.81 8.83 4.75
CA ASP A 7 -3.19 8.30 3.54
C ASP A 7 -1.76 8.79 3.39
N VAL A 8 -1.51 10.03 3.74
CA VAL A 8 -0.17 10.59 3.68
C VAL A 8 0.76 9.88 4.65
N LYS A 9 0.29 9.61 5.88
CA LYS A 9 1.08 8.87 6.85
C LYS A 9 1.41 7.47 6.34
N LEU A 10 0.44 6.82 5.73
CA LEU A 10 0.63 5.48 5.18
C LEU A 10 1.71 5.48 4.09
N LEU A 11 1.64 6.44 3.17
CA LEU A 11 2.63 6.53 2.10
C LEU A 11 4.03 6.79 2.65
N LYS A 12 4.15 7.65 3.64
CA LYS A 12 5.45 7.91 4.27
C LYS A 12 5.99 6.67 4.95
N ASP A 13 5.13 5.91 5.59
CA ASP A 13 5.55 4.68 6.25
C ASP A 13 6.02 3.63 5.24
N ILE A 14 5.36 3.54 4.10
CA ILE A 14 5.77 2.63 3.03
C ILE A 14 7.15 3.00 2.51
N LEU A 15 7.43 4.28 2.33
CA LEU A 15 8.75 4.71 1.86
C LEU A 15 9.84 4.38 2.86
N ARG A 16 9.53 4.46 4.15
CA ARG A 16 10.48 4.13 5.19
C ARG A 16 10.77 2.63 5.21
N ASN A 17 9.75 1.80 5.10
CA ASN A 17 9.89 0.35 5.07
C ASN A 17 8.71 -0.27 4.33
N PRO A 18 8.91 -0.69 3.07
CA PRO A 18 7.81 -1.20 2.27
C PRO A 18 7.15 -2.47 2.79
N GLU A 19 7.85 -3.27 3.58
CA GLU A 19 7.37 -4.57 3.99
C GLU A 19 6.90 -4.65 5.43
N GLU A 20 7.11 -3.61 6.21
CA GLU A 20 6.74 -3.58 7.61
C GLU A 20 6.18 -2.22 7.99
N GLY A 21 5.27 -2.21 8.96
CA GLY A 21 4.75 -0.98 9.49
C GLY A 21 3.23 -0.99 9.61
N ILE A 22 2.64 0.19 9.55
CA ILE A 22 1.20 0.35 9.79
C ILE A 22 0.39 -0.26 8.65
N GLY A 23 -0.85 -0.66 8.95
CA GLY A 23 -1.78 -1.18 7.95
C GLY A 23 -1.60 -2.64 7.62
N LYS A 24 -0.86 -3.39 8.41
CA LYS A 24 -0.66 -4.83 8.23
C LYS A 24 -0.20 -5.17 6.81
N PRO A 25 1.03 -4.83 6.42
CA PRO A 25 1.53 -5.13 5.09
C PRO A 25 1.47 -6.62 4.78
N GLU A 26 1.03 -6.96 3.57
CA GLU A 26 0.97 -8.34 3.11
C GLU A 26 1.54 -8.44 1.72
N ARG A 27 2.31 -9.50 1.46
CA ARG A 27 2.76 -9.80 0.11
C ARG A 27 1.64 -10.48 -0.64
N LEU A 28 1.43 -10.07 -1.89
CA LEU A 28 0.37 -10.63 -2.71
C LEU A 28 0.90 -11.71 -3.64
N LYS A 29 -0.02 -12.49 -4.21
CA LYS A 29 0.32 -13.67 -5.00
C LYS A 29 -0.34 -13.63 -6.37
N PHE A 30 -0.03 -14.61 -7.19
CA PHE A 30 -0.62 -14.80 -8.52
C PHE A 30 -0.37 -13.59 -9.41
N GLN A 31 -1.38 -13.01 -10.00
CA GLN A 31 -1.21 -11.87 -10.91
C GLN A 31 -0.63 -10.65 -10.22
N LEU A 32 -0.71 -10.60 -8.88
CA LEU A 32 -0.21 -9.48 -8.11
C LEU A 32 1.13 -9.80 -7.44
N THR A 33 1.81 -10.85 -7.86
CA THR A 33 3.14 -11.18 -7.35
C THR A 33 4.07 -9.99 -7.53
N GLY A 34 4.81 -9.67 -6.48
CA GLY A 34 5.68 -8.50 -6.48
C GLY A 34 5.03 -7.27 -5.90
N CYS A 35 3.72 -7.33 -5.66
CA CYS A 35 3.00 -6.24 -5.00
C CYS A 35 2.81 -6.55 -3.53
N LEU A 36 2.56 -5.50 -2.76
CA LEU A 36 2.19 -5.59 -1.36
C LEU A 36 0.88 -4.85 -1.17
N SER A 37 0.24 -5.08 -0.05
CA SER A 37 -0.95 -4.31 0.30
C SER A 37 -0.88 -3.88 1.74
N ARG A 38 -1.46 -2.73 2.04
CA ARG A 38 -1.64 -2.24 3.40
C ARG A 38 -3.06 -1.73 3.57
N ARG A 39 -3.59 -1.93 4.77
CA ARG A 39 -4.93 -1.45 5.09
C ARG A 39 -4.93 0.07 5.17
N ILE A 40 -5.85 0.71 4.47
CA ILE A 40 -6.09 2.14 4.59
C ILE A 40 -7.10 2.39 5.71
N ASN A 41 -8.18 1.61 5.71
CA ASN A 41 -9.20 1.63 6.75
C ASN A 41 -9.85 0.25 6.80
N ASP A 42 -10.99 0.11 7.47
CA ASP A 42 -11.63 -1.19 7.63
C ASP A 42 -12.09 -1.81 6.30
N GLU A 43 -12.30 -1.00 5.29
CA GLU A 43 -12.86 -1.46 4.02
C GLU A 43 -11.86 -1.49 2.88
N HIS A 44 -10.87 -0.61 2.91
CA HIS A 44 -9.99 -0.42 1.74
C HIS A 44 -8.55 -0.78 2.05
N ARG A 45 -7.87 -1.28 1.02
CA ARG A 45 -6.44 -1.56 1.08
C ARG A 45 -5.74 -0.88 -0.09
N LEU A 46 -4.52 -0.44 0.17
CA LEU A 46 -3.65 0.10 -0.87
C LEU A 46 -2.80 -1.05 -1.40
N VAL A 47 -2.90 -1.31 -2.70
CA VAL A 47 -2.05 -2.29 -3.37
C VAL A 47 -0.96 -1.53 -4.11
N TYR A 48 0.28 -1.86 -3.85
CA TYR A 48 1.42 -1.08 -4.33
C TYR A 48 2.64 -1.95 -4.53
N ARG A 49 3.59 -1.40 -5.24
CA ARG A 49 4.95 -1.94 -5.25
C ARG A 49 5.92 -0.76 -5.18
N VAL A 50 7.14 -1.02 -4.77
CA VAL A 50 8.15 0.03 -4.64
C VAL A 50 9.32 -0.32 -5.56
N GLU A 51 9.69 0.63 -6.41
CA GLU A 51 10.81 0.50 -7.31
C GLU A 51 11.65 1.76 -7.24
N LYS A 52 12.93 1.61 -6.89
CA LYS A 52 13.86 2.73 -6.83
C LYS A 52 13.31 3.90 -6.00
N ASP A 53 12.77 3.59 -4.82
CA ASP A 53 12.20 4.57 -3.91
C ASP A 53 10.97 5.29 -4.45
N VAL A 54 10.32 4.71 -5.45
CA VAL A 54 9.06 5.23 -5.97
C VAL A 54 7.95 4.24 -5.64
N ILE A 55 6.87 4.75 -5.08
CA ILE A 55 5.69 3.93 -4.81
C ILE A 55 4.82 3.94 -6.05
N ILE A 56 4.56 2.75 -6.59
CA ILE A 56 3.67 2.59 -7.73
C ILE A 56 2.36 2.04 -7.19
N VAL A 57 1.31 2.85 -7.23
CA VAL A 57 0.00 2.47 -6.73
C VAL A 57 -0.73 1.67 -7.81
N VAL A 58 -1.11 0.46 -7.47
CA VAL A 58 -1.83 -0.42 -8.39
C VAL A 58 -3.33 -0.29 -8.16
N SER A 59 -3.75 -0.19 -6.91
CA SER A 59 -5.17 -0.11 -6.57
C SER A 59 -5.33 0.48 -5.17
N CYS A 60 -6.45 1.17 -4.95
CA CYS A 60 -6.82 1.67 -3.63
C CYS A 60 -8.17 1.15 -3.20
N ARG A 61 -8.64 0.09 -3.81
CA ARG A 61 -9.98 -0.41 -3.53
C ARG A 61 -9.95 -1.46 -2.43
N TYR A 62 -11.11 -1.74 -1.86
CA TYR A 62 -11.22 -2.68 -0.75
C TYR A 62 -11.01 -4.13 -1.18
N HIS A 63 -11.13 -4.43 -2.45
CA HIS A 63 -10.78 -5.76 -2.94
C HIS A 63 -9.99 -5.66 -4.24
N TYR A 64 -9.24 -6.70 -4.48
CA TYR A 64 -8.33 -6.76 -5.60
C TYR A 64 -8.23 -8.19 -6.08
#